data_48bd746ebe74014bb4b3b8ccc9bee282
#
_entry.id   48bd746ebe74014bb4b3b8ccc9bee282
#
_cell.length_a   1.000
_cell.length_b   1.000
_cell.length_c   1.000
_cell.angle_alpha   90.00
_cell.angle_beta   90.00
_cell.angle_gamma   90.00
#
_symmetry.space_group_name_H-M   'P 1'
#
loop_
_entity.id
_entity.type
_entity.pdbx_description
1 polymer ?
#
loop_
_entity_poly.entity_id
_entity_poly.type
_entity_poly.pdbx_seq_one_letter_code
_entity_poly.pdbx_strand_id
1 'polypeptide(L)'
;GRRLRHRRMSGDYEQTKLRVCQSEGAYATMRPLASSWEQRKFSDIADVCSGKDYKHLKEGLIPVYGTGGFMTSVDEALSYDRDAVGIGRKGTIDKPYLLKAPFWTVDTLFYAIPKEDMDLEFVHCSFLNVDWKSKDESTGLPSLSKEAINETIALVPSFNEQSRLGEFFNNLDSLITLHQREPPHMMKEGKNANQYQRRISFL
;
A
#
# COMPACT_ATOMS: atom_id res chain seq x y z
N GLY A 1 -20.04 -9.29 14.61
CA GLY A 1 -19.80 -10.08 13.39
C GLY A 1 -19.43 -9.26 12.15
N ARG A 2 -19.80 -7.94 12.07
CA ARG A 2 -19.54 -7.10 10.88
C ARG A 2 -18.10 -6.60 10.79
N ARG A 3 -17.42 -6.30 11.91
CA ARG A 3 -16.02 -5.81 11.91
C ARG A 3 -15.01 -6.88 11.46
N LEU A 4 -15.27 -8.15 11.67
CA LEU A 4 -14.36 -9.25 11.27
C LEU A 4 -14.38 -9.53 9.76
N ARG A 5 -15.51 -9.32 9.06
CA ARG A 5 -15.59 -9.52 7.61
C ARG A 5 -14.83 -8.45 6.83
N HIS A 6 -14.89 -7.18 7.26
CA HIS A 6 -14.14 -6.09 6.60
C HIS A 6 -12.62 -6.26 6.72
N ARG A 7 -12.15 -6.71 7.90
CA ARG A 7 -10.72 -6.95 8.13
C ARG A 7 -10.17 -8.13 7.31
N ARG A 8 -11.00 -9.15 7.07
CA ARG A 8 -10.63 -10.33 6.27
C ARG A 8 -10.49 -9.99 4.77
N MET A 9 -11.43 -9.23 4.22
CA MET A 9 -11.40 -8.83 2.80
C MET A 9 -10.22 -7.90 2.46
N SER A 10 -9.85 -6.99 3.36
CA SER A 10 -8.67 -6.13 3.18
C SER A 10 -7.37 -6.95 3.20
N GLY A 11 -7.26 -7.95 4.09
CA GLY A 11 -6.10 -8.84 4.14
C GLY A 11 -5.97 -9.74 2.91
N ASP A 12 -7.09 -10.24 2.38
CA ASP A 12 -7.13 -11.08 1.17
C ASP A 12 -6.76 -10.28 -0.07
N TYR A 13 -7.09 -9.00 -0.12
CA TYR A 13 -6.73 -8.10 -1.22
C TYR A 13 -5.24 -7.75 -1.24
N GLU A 14 -4.68 -7.35 -0.11
CA GLU A 14 -3.24 -7.13 0.02
C GLU A 14 -2.45 -8.39 -0.35
N GLN A 15 -2.94 -9.57 0.03
CA GLN A 15 -2.36 -10.85 -0.38
C GLN A 15 -2.51 -11.13 -1.87
N THR A 16 -3.59 -10.68 -2.50
CA THR A 16 -3.79 -10.83 -3.95
C THR A 16 -2.86 -9.88 -4.72
N LYS A 17 -2.70 -8.63 -4.26
CA LYS A 17 -1.74 -7.67 -4.80
C LYS A 17 -0.30 -8.23 -4.70
N LEU A 18 0.05 -8.81 -3.56
CA LEU A 18 1.32 -9.53 -3.34
C LEU A 18 1.51 -10.69 -4.31
N ARG A 19 0.49 -11.54 -4.52
CA ARG A 19 0.56 -12.68 -5.44
C ARG A 19 0.72 -12.26 -6.89
N VAL A 20 0.08 -11.19 -7.33
CA VAL A 20 0.25 -10.63 -8.67
C VAL A 20 1.68 -10.11 -8.86
N CYS A 21 2.25 -9.46 -7.85
CA CYS A 21 3.66 -9.03 -7.88
C CYS A 21 4.65 -10.21 -7.81
N GLN A 22 4.27 -11.35 -7.24
CA GLN A 22 5.13 -12.54 -7.06
C GLN A 22 5.00 -13.58 -8.17
N SER A 23 3.92 -13.56 -8.97
CA SER A 23 3.66 -14.63 -9.95
C SER A 23 4.52 -14.46 -11.20
N GLU A 24 5.66 -15.12 -11.25
CA GLU A 24 6.45 -15.28 -12.49
C GLU A 24 5.61 -15.84 -13.66
N GLY A 25 4.55 -16.60 -13.38
CA GLY A 25 3.63 -17.15 -14.36
C GLY A 25 2.76 -16.11 -15.07
N ALA A 26 2.44 -14.96 -14.44
CA ALA A 26 1.71 -13.87 -15.08
C ALA A 26 2.58 -13.11 -16.10
N TYR A 27 3.90 -13.14 -15.92
CA TYR A 27 4.86 -12.52 -16.84
C TYR A 27 5.15 -13.37 -18.08
N ALA A 28 4.98 -14.69 -18.00
CA ALA A 28 5.25 -15.61 -19.11
C ALA A 28 4.29 -15.43 -20.29
N THR A 29 3.06 -14.97 -20.05
CA THR A 29 2.04 -14.74 -21.07
C THR A 29 2.11 -13.35 -21.72
N MET A 30 2.84 -12.41 -21.12
CA MET A 30 3.04 -11.04 -21.65
C MET A 30 4.36 -10.85 -22.42
N ARG A 31 5.12 -11.92 -22.69
CA ARG A 31 6.29 -11.80 -23.57
C ARG A 31 5.87 -11.68 -25.04
N PRO A 32 6.15 -10.49 -25.67
CA PRO A 32 7.47 -10.15 -26.21
C PRO A 32 8.00 -8.74 -25.92
N LEU A 33 7.52 -8.03 -24.89
CA LEU A 33 7.97 -6.66 -24.57
C LEU A 33 8.73 -6.54 -23.24
N ALA A 34 9.12 -7.66 -22.61
CA ALA A 34 9.90 -7.60 -21.38
C ALA A 34 11.32 -7.07 -21.70
N SER A 35 11.51 -5.78 -21.58
CA SER A 35 12.80 -5.21 -21.22
C SER A 35 13.26 -5.92 -19.95
N SER A 36 14.51 -6.38 -19.89
CA SER A 36 15.05 -7.12 -18.74
C SER A 36 14.85 -6.30 -17.46
N TRP A 37 14.11 -6.84 -16.50
CA TRP A 37 14.02 -6.23 -15.18
C TRP A 37 15.39 -6.31 -14.51
N GLU A 38 15.82 -5.18 -13.95
CA GLU A 38 17.12 -5.05 -13.31
C GLU A 38 17.03 -5.25 -11.81
N GLN A 39 18.02 -5.94 -11.24
CA GLN A 39 18.16 -6.01 -9.79
C GLN A 39 18.73 -4.69 -9.28
N ARG A 40 17.99 -3.97 -8.46
CA ARG A 40 18.42 -2.71 -7.82
C ARG A 40 18.18 -2.79 -6.31
N LYS A 41 19.05 -2.17 -5.53
CA LYS A 41 18.82 -2.01 -4.10
C LYS A 41 17.71 -0.98 -3.86
N PHE A 42 17.01 -1.09 -2.71
CA PHE A 42 16.03 -0.06 -2.34
C PHE A 42 16.68 1.32 -2.20
N SER A 43 17.95 1.41 -1.78
CA SER A 43 18.72 2.66 -1.79
C SER A 43 18.86 3.30 -3.18
N ASP A 44 18.74 2.51 -4.25
CA ASP A 44 18.83 3.00 -5.63
C ASP A 44 17.48 3.47 -6.20
N ILE A 45 16.37 3.06 -5.56
CA ILE A 45 15.01 3.37 -6.03
C ILE A 45 14.27 4.36 -5.14
N ALA A 46 14.66 4.52 -3.87
CA ALA A 46 14.04 5.46 -2.94
C ALA A 46 15.02 5.96 -1.88
N ASP A 47 14.78 7.18 -1.41
CA ASP A 47 15.50 7.77 -0.29
C ASP A 47 14.75 7.45 1.01
N VAL A 48 15.30 6.54 1.80
CA VAL A 48 14.72 6.15 3.09
C VAL A 48 15.10 7.17 4.17
N CYS A 49 14.10 7.79 4.76
CA CYS A 49 14.21 8.82 5.79
C CYS A 49 13.60 8.36 7.11
N SER A 50 14.11 8.91 8.23
CA SER A 50 13.56 8.65 9.55
C SER A 50 12.51 9.69 9.92
N GLY A 51 11.41 9.25 10.51
CA GLY A 51 10.49 10.14 11.17
C GLY A 51 11.08 10.80 12.42
N LYS A 52 10.38 11.77 12.98
CA LYS A 52 10.84 12.57 14.12
C LYS A 52 9.72 12.73 15.14
N ASP A 53 10.07 12.99 16.40
CA ASP A 53 9.10 13.38 17.42
C ASP A 53 8.38 14.67 17.02
N TYR A 54 7.06 14.71 17.20
CA TYR A 54 6.20 15.85 16.82
C TYR A 54 5.71 16.68 18.00
N LYS A 55 6.02 16.29 19.25
CA LYS A 55 5.48 16.92 20.47
C LYS A 55 5.87 18.39 20.66
N HIS A 56 6.91 18.83 19.97
CA HIS A 56 7.39 20.21 19.99
C HIS A 56 6.66 21.10 18.96
N LEU A 57 5.87 20.52 18.06
CA LEU A 57 5.11 21.22 17.04
C LEU A 57 3.76 21.69 17.59
N LYS A 58 3.19 22.68 16.93
CA LYS A 58 1.86 23.20 17.24
C LYS A 58 0.79 22.40 16.50
N GLU A 59 -0.44 22.49 16.98
CA GLU A 59 -1.59 21.96 16.25
C GLU A 59 -1.75 22.68 14.90
N GLY A 60 -2.06 21.93 13.85
CA GLY A 60 -2.18 22.42 12.47
C GLY A 60 -2.97 21.48 11.57
N LEU A 61 -2.75 21.57 10.25
CA LEU A 61 -3.50 20.80 9.25
C LEU A 61 -2.69 19.65 8.62
N ILE A 62 -1.40 19.54 8.95
CA ILE A 62 -0.52 18.54 8.34
C ILE A 62 -0.63 17.25 9.13
N PRO A 63 -1.04 16.13 8.49
CA PRO A 63 -1.24 14.87 9.18
C PRO A 63 0.07 14.26 9.68
N VAL A 64 0.03 13.73 10.91
CA VAL A 64 1.09 12.94 11.52
C VAL A 64 0.75 11.47 11.44
N TYR A 65 1.69 10.67 10.94
CA TYR A 65 1.52 9.25 10.78
C TYR A 65 2.48 8.45 11.66
N GLY A 66 1.97 7.33 12.18
CA GLY A 66 2.74 6.29 12.87
C GLY A 66 2.51 4.93 12.23
N THR A 67 3.07 3.86 12.79
CA THR A 67 2.96 2.50 12.25
C THR A 67 1.52 1.98 12.14
N GLY A 68 0.58 2.56 12.86
CA GLY A 68 -0.86 2.26 12.80
C GLY A 68 -1.67 3.17 11.87
N GLY A 69 -1.04 4.11 11.18
CA GLY A 69 -1.70 5.10 10.32
C GLY A 69 -1.76 6.50 10.95
N PHE A 70 -2.80 7.27 10.62
CA PHE A 70 -3.02 8.64 11.11
C PHE A 70 -3.13 8.70 12.65
N MET A 71 -2.47 9.70 13.25
CA MET A 71 -2.45 9.93 14.71
C MET A 71 -3.04 11.27 15.11
N THR A 72 -2.55 12.37 14.52
CA THR A 72 -2.93 13.76 14.82
C THR A 72 -2.53 14.68 13.67
N SER A 73 -2.64 16.00 13.84
CA SER A 73 -2.18 16.97 12.86
C SER A 73 -1.34 18.08 13.51
N VAL A 74 -0.34 18.58 12.78
CA VAL A 74 0.63 19.59 13.21
C VAL A 74 0.78 20.70 12.18
N ASP A 75 1.58 21.74 12.50
CA ASP A 75 1.81 22.91 11.66
C ASP A 75 3.03 22.81 10.73
N GLU A 76 3.84 21.74 10.86
CA GLU A 76 5.02 21.52 10.02
C GLU A 76 4.98 20.13 9.34
N ALA A 77 5.69 19.99 8.21
CA ALA A 77 5.84 18.72 7.48
C ALA A 77 7.30 18.27 7.41
N LEU A 78 7.51 16.95 7.33
CA LEU A 78 8.79 16.36 6.92
C LEU A 78 8.93 16.30 5.41
N SER A 79 7.81 16.20 4.69
CA SER A 79 7.71 16.34 3.24
C SER A 79 6.52 17.22 2.90
N TYR A 80 6.74 18.30 2.13
CA TYR A 80 5.69 19.26 1.76
C TYR A 80 5.05 18.93 0.40
N ASP A 81 5.81 18.36 -0.54
CA ASP A 81 5.46 18.24 -1.95
C ASP A 81 5.73 16.86 -2.55
N ARG A 82 6.45 15.98 -1.82
CA ARG A 82 6.79 14.64 -2.31
C ARG A 82 6.07 13.58 -1.50
N ASP A 83 5.29 12.77 -2.20
CA ASP A 83 4.67 11.57 -1.65
C ASP A 83 5.73 10.51 -1.30
N ALA A 84 5.40 9.59 -0.40
CA ALA A 84 6.33 8.57 0.07
C ALA A 84 5.64 7.25 0.40
N VAL A 85 6.43 6.20 0.61
CA VAL A 85 5.99 4.94 1.20
C VAL A 85 6.40 4.92 2.68
N GLY A 86 5.42 4.86 3.58
CA GLY A 86 5.65 4.66 5.01
C GLY A 86 5.89 3.20 5.33
N ILE A 87 6.89 2.90 6.16
CA ILE A 87 7.18 1.55 6.66
C ILE A 87 7.59 1.60 8.13
N GLY A 88 7.04 0.68 8.93
CA GLY A 88 7.32 0.63 10.36
C GLY A 88 8.78 0.38 10.66
N ARG A 89 9.38 1.24 11.50
CA ARG A 89 10.68 1.03 12.11
C ARG A 89 10.57 0.13 13.33
N LYS A 90 9.49 0.28 14.13
CA LYS A 90 9.23 -0.51 15.34
C LYS A 90 7.74 -0.86 15.43
N GLY A 91 7.44 -2.09 15.83
CA GLY A 91 6.08 -2.60 16.00
C GLY A 91 5.52 -3.23 14.73
N THR A 92 4.64 -2.57 13.99
CA THR A 92 4.11 -3.09 12.73
C THR A 92 5.08 -2.78 11.59
N ILE A 93 5.99 -3.71 11.28
CA ILE A 93 7.04 -3.55 10.27
C ILE A 93 6.67 -4.08 8.89
N ASP A 94 5.60 -4.85 8.77
CA ASP A 94 5.18 -5.63 7.60
C ASP A 94 4.00 -5.03 6.84
N LYS A 95 3.66 -3.77 7.11
CA LYS A 95 2.52 -3.09 6.47
C LYS A 95 2.93 -1.71 5.95
N PRO A 96 3.70 -1.67 4.84
CA PRO A 96 3.98 -0.40 4.18
C PRO A 96 2.69 0.19 3.61
N TYR A 97 2.61 1.53 3.56
CA TYR A 97 1.46 2.25 3.04
C TYR A 97 1.86 3.61 2.45
N LEU A 98 1.00 4.17 1.60
CA LEU A 98 1.25 5.44 0.94
C LEU A 98 1.05 6.62 1.88
N LEU A 99 1.97 7.57 1.82
CA LEU A 99 1.92 8.86 2.50
C LEU A 99 1.78 9.96 1.44
N LYS A 100 0.67 10.70 1.50
CA LYS A 100 0.43 11.85 0.62
C LYS A 100 0.95 13.12 1.26
N ALA A 101 1.75 13.88 0.53
CA ALA A 101 2.27 15.16 0.96
C ALA A 101 1.14 16.23 1.05
N PRO A 102 1.22 17.19 1.99
CA PRO A 102 2.24 17.29 3.04
C PRO A 102 1.98 16.32 4.20
N PHE A 103 3.04 15.79 4.82
CA PHE A 103 2.92 14.88 5.95
C PHE A 103 4.07 15.00 6.96
N TRP A 104 3.83 14.51 8.17
CA TRP A 104 4.82 14.23 9.21
C TRP A 104 4.77 12.76 9.61
N THR A 105 5.91 12.15 9.96
CA THR A 105 5.99 10.80 10.50
C THR A 105 6.71 10.77 11.84
N VAL A 106 6.22 9.94 12.77
CA VAL A 106 6.86 9.74 14.07
C VAL A 106 8.14 8.91 13.96
N ASP A 107 8.98 8.94 14.99
CA ASP A 107 10.28 8.26 15.05
C ASP A 107 10.23 6.72 14.94
N THR A 108 9.06 6.12 15.13
CA THR A 108 8.81 4.68 14.92
C THR A 108 8.42 4.32 13.49
N LEU A 109 8.35 5.29 12.58
CA LEU A 109 8.03 5.12 11.18
C LEU A 109 9.16 5.66 10.30
N PHE A 110 9.64 4.87 9.34
CA PHE A 110 10.42 5.37 8.21
C PHE A 110 9.49 5.82 7.09
N TYR A 111 9.98 6.71 6.24
CA TYR A 111 9.33 7.06 4.98
C TYR A 111 10.35 7.03 3.84
N ALA A 112 9.98 6.41 2.73
CA ALA A 112 10.81 6.23 1.56
C ALA A 112 10.25 7.09 0.42
N ILE A 113 11.00 8.11 0.01
CA ILE A 113 10.64 9.00 -1.10
C ILE A 113 11.19 8.39 -2.39
N PRO A 114 10.38 8.07 -3.40
CA PRO A 114 10.86 7.56 -4.68
C PRO A 114 11.84 8.52 -5.35
N LYS A 115 12.86 7.99 -6.02
CA LYS A 115 13.76 8.78 -6.88
C LYS A 115 13.03 9.22 -8.16
N GLU A 116 13.62 10.17 -8.89
CA GLU A 116 12.98 10.80 -10.05
C GLU A 116 12.61 9.80 -11.18
N ASP A 117 13.36 8.70 -11.32
CA ASP A 117 13.12 7.64 -12.30
C ASP A 117 12.23 6.50 -11.77
N MET A 118 11.54 6.71 -10.63
CA MET A 118 10.71 5.72 -9.96
C MET A 118 9.26 6.17 -9.81
N ASP A 119 8.34 5.30 -10.21
CA ASP A 119 6.91 5.47 -9.97
C ASP A 119 6.55 5.13 -8.52
N LEU A 120 5.76 5.99 -7.86
CA LEU A 120 5.40 5.84 -6.43
C LEU A 120 4.63 4.54 -6.15
N GLU A 121 3.64 4.22 -7.00
CA GLU A 121 2.82 3.02 -6.82
C GLU A 121 3.65 1.76 -7.07
N PHE A 122 4.57 1.80 -8.05
CA PHE A 122 5.51 0.72 -8.27
C PHE A 122 6.43 0.51 -7.06
N VAL A 123 7.00 1.59 -6.50
CA VAL A 123 7.83 1.50 -5.28
C VAL A 123 7.01 0.96 -4.12
N HIS A 124 5.77 1.41 -3.93
CA HIS A 124 4.88 0.86 -2.91
C HIS A 124 4.63 -0.65 -3.10
N CYS A 125 4.33 -1.09 -4.32
CA CYS A 125 4.20 -2.53 -4.63
C CYS A 125 5.49 -3.31 -4.34
N SER A 126 6.66 -2.72 -4.63
CA SER A 126 7.95 -3.32 -4.31
C SER A 126 8.13 -3.50 -2.80
N PHE A 127 7.75 -2.51 -1.99
CA PHE A 127 7.75 -2.63 -0.53
C PHE A 127 6.77 -3.70 -0.02
N LEU A 128 5.57 -3.80 -0.60
CA LEU A 128 4.59 -4.84 -0.25
C LEU A 128 5.08 -6.25 -0.59
N ASN A 129 5.94 -6.40 -1.57
CA ASN A 129 6.46 -7.68 -2.04
C ASN A 129 7.61 -8.26 -1.18
N VAL A 130 8.10 -7.53 -0.19
CA VAL A 130 9.19 -7.98 0.70
C VAL A 130 8.61 -8.63 1.95
N ASP A 131 9.15 -9.78 2.33
CA ASP A 131 8.91 -10.36 3.66
C ASP A 131 9.74 -9.61 4.72
N TRP A 132 9.20 -8.49 5.19
CA TRP A 132 9.85 -7.66 6.21
C TRP A 132 10.01 -8.36 7.55
N LYS A 133 9.18 -9.37 7.86
CA LYS A 133 9.31 -10.13 9.10
C LYS A 133 10.58 -10.97 9.13
N SER A 134 11.00 -11.48 7.99
CA SER A 134 12.26 -12.20 7.88
C SER A 134 13.49 -11.30 8.08
N LYS A 135 13.31 -9.99 8.01
CA LYS A 135 14.35 -8.97 8.22
C LYS A 135 14.28 -8.29 9.59
N ASP A 136 13.46 -8.82 10.49
CA ASP A 136 13.38 -8.35 11.88
C ASP A 136 14.72 -8.60 12.60
N GLU A 137 15.33 -7.53 13.09
CA GLU A 137 16.61 -7.56 13.79
C GLU A 137 16.44 -7.59 15.33
N SER A 138 15.22 -7.66 15.81
CA SER A 138 14.90 -7.57 17.24
C SER A 138 14.72 -8.93 17.90
N THR A 139 14.94 -8.98 19.19
CA THR A 139 14.60 -10.14 20.06
C THR A 139 13.28 -9.94 20.82
N GLY A 140 12.58 -8.83 20.60
CA GLY A 140 11.35 -8.45 21.31
C GLY A 140 10.35 -7.78 20.39
N LEU A 141 10.19 -6.47 20.53
CA LEU A 141 9.31 -5.71 19.63
C LEU A 141 9.91 -5.66 18.22
N PRO A 142 9.20 -6.14 17.18
CA PRO A 142 9.70 -6.15 15.82
C PRO A 142 10.30 -4.82 15.39
N SER A 143 11.47 -4.83 14.78
CA SER A 143 12.16 -3.63 14.34
C SER A 143 12.95 -3.83 13.04
N LEU A 144 12.98 -2.80 12.20
CA LEU A 144 13.82 -2.71 11.00
C LEU A 144 14.87 -1.62 11.17
N SER A 145 16.05 -1.86 10.63
CA SER A 145 17.05 -0.82 10.41
C SER A 145 16.87 -0.16 9.04
N LYS A 146 17.41 1.05 8.90
CA LYS A 146 17.48 1.73 7.61
C LYS A 146 18.36 0.94 6.62
N GLU A 147 19.42 0.33 7.13
CA GLU A 147 20.35 -0.52 6.39
C GLU A 147 19.65 -1.74 5.83
N ALA A 148 18.85 -2.45 6.63
CA ALA A 148 18.08 -3.62 6.19
C ALA A 148 17.13 -3.27 5.04
N ILE A 149 16.51 -2.09 5.08
CA ILE A 149 15.67 -1.60 3.99
C ILE A 149 16.52 -1.29 2.76
N ASN A 150 17.57 -0.49 2.91
CA ASN A 150 18.42 -0.03 1.81
C ASN A 150 19.07 -1.17 1.03
N GLU A 151 19.52 -2.22 1.73
CA GLU A 151 20.20 -3.38 1.13
C GLU A 151 19.22 -4.41 0.53
N THR A 152 17.93 -4.25 0.73
CA THR A 152 16.93 -5.12 0.11
C THR A 152 16.93 -4.94 -1.40
N ILE A 153 16.84 -6.04 -2.14
CA ILE A 153 16.84 -6.05 -3.61
C ILE A 153 15.41 -6.04 -4.13
N ALA A 154 15.14 -5.20 -5.11
CA ALA A 154 13.93 -5.20 -5.93
C ALA A 154 14.28 -5.49 -7.40
N LEU A 155 13.34 -6.09 -8.12
CA LEU A 155 13.37 -6.18 -9.57
C LEU A 155 12.67 -4.96 -10.14
N VAL A 156 13.37 -4.19 -10.95
CA VAL A 156 12.92 -2.87 -11.44
C VAL A 156 12.82 -2.90 -12.97
N PRO A 157 11.61 -2.71 -13.53
CA PRO A 157 11.41 -2.56 -14.98
C PRO A 157 11.74 -1.14 -15.46
N SER A 158 11.62 -0.90 -16.76
CA SER A 158 11.68 0.44 -17.32
C SER A 158 10.62 1.36 -16.71
N PHE A 159 10.89 2.67 -16.64
CA PHE A 159 9.96 3.66 -16.08
C PHE A 159 8.55 3.59 -16.73
N ASN A 160 8.47 3.42 -18.05
CA ASN A 160 7.19 3.27 -18.74
C ASN A 160 6.39 2.04 -18.28
N GLU A 161 7.06 0.96 -17.95
CA GLU A 161 6.43 -0.25 -17.42
C GLU A 161 6.03 -0.07 -15.96
N GLN A 162 6.86 0.60 -15.14
CA GLN A 162 6.52 0.96 -13.76
C GLN A 162 5.23 1.78 -13.72
N SER A 163 5.12 2.84 -14.54
CA SER A 163 3.94 3.71 -14.58
C SER A 163 2.67 2.95 -14.99
N ARG A 164 2.78 2.03 -15.96
CA ARG A 164 1.63 1.17 -16.35
C ARG A 164 1.20 0.23 -15.23
N LEU A 165 2.14 -0.35 -14.52
CA LEU A 165 1.87 -1.20 -13.35
C LEU A 165 1.24 -0.38 -12.22
N GLY A 166 1.78 0.80 -11.92
CA GLY A 166 1.25 1.73 -10.92
C GLY A 166 -0.19 2.14 -11.24
N GLU A 167 -0.45 2.56 -12.48
CA GLU A 167 -1.80 2.90 -12.93
C GLU A 167 -2.79 1.73 -12.83
N PHE A 168 -2.35 0.53 -13.21
CA PHE A 168 -3.17 -0.68 -13.08
C PHE A 168 -3.57 -0.94 -11.63
N PHE A 169 -2.64 -0.88 -10.69
CA PHE A 169 -2.94 -1.11 -9.27
C PHE A 169 -3.81 0.00 -8.68
N ASN A 170 -3.58 1.26 -9.04
CA ASN A 170 -4.40 2.40 -8.59
C ASN A 170 -5.86 2.27 -9.09
N ASN A 171 -6.06 1.80 -10.33
CA ASN A 171 -7.38 1.52 -10.88
C ASN A 171 -8.07 0.38 -10.13
N LEU A 172 -7.35 -0.69 -9.78
CA LEU A 172 -7.88 -1.77 -8.95
C LEU A 172 -8.31 -1.30 -7.56
N ASP A 173 -7.50 -0.48 -6.89
CA ASP A 173 -7.82 0.10 -5.59
C ASP A 173 -9.08 0.96 -5.65
N SER A 174 -9.23 1.74 -6.71
CA SER A 174 -10.41 2.57 -6.98
C SER A 174 -11.67 1.71 -7.16
N LEU A 175 -11.60 0.64 -7.97
CA LEU A 175 -12.73 -0.27 -8.20
C LEU A 175 -13.16 -0.99 -6.91
N ILE A 176 -12.21 -1.43 -6.10
CA ILE A 176 -12.49 -2.08 -4.81
C ILE A 176 -13.15 -1.10 -3.85
N THR A 177 -12.64 0.13 -3.78
CA THR A 177 -13.22 1.19 -2.93
C THR A 177 -14.65 1.51 -3.35
N LEU A 178 -14.92 1.58 -4.66
CA LEU A 178 -16.28 1.79 -5.19
C LEU A 178 -17.21 0.63 -4.81
N HIS A 179 -16.77 -0.61 -5.01
CA HIS A 179 -17.56 -1.78 -4.67
C HIS A 179 -17.87 -1.91 -3.17
N GLN A 180 -16.94 -1.46 -2.32
CA GLN A 180 -17.15 -1.41 -0.87
C GLN A 180 -18.12 -0.31 -0.42
N ARG A 181 -18.30 0.75 -1.22
CA ARG A 181 -19.23 1.86 -0.95
C ARG A 181 -20.65 1.59 -1.40
N GLU A 182 -20.88 0.57 -2.25
CA GLU A 182 -22.25 0.21 -2.63
C GLU A 182 -23.03 -0.24 -1.39
N PRO A 183 -24.16 0.43 -1.05
CA PRO A 183 -24.95 0.06 0.12
C PRO A 183 -25.56 -1.32 -0.10
N PRO A 184 -25.64 -2.18 0.94
CA PRO A 184 -26.21 -3.54 0.83
C PRO A 184 -27.70 -3.57 0.46
N HIS A 185 -28.29 -2.43 0.13
CA HIS A 185 -29.72 -2.29 -0.19
C HIS A 185 -30.08 -2.82 -1.59
N MET A 186 -29.16 -2.80 -2.56
CA MET A 186 -29.44 -3.27 -3.93
C MET A 186 -29.55 -4.79 -4.07
N MET A 187 -28.99 -5.57 -3.11
CA MET A 187 -29.16 -7.03 -3.11
C MET A 187 -30.52 -7.53 -2.59
N LYS A 188 -31.37 -6.65 -2.03
CA LYS A 188 -32.69 -7.05 -1.53
C LYS A 188 -33.79 -6.99 -2.60
N GLU A 189 -33.63 -6.20 -3.64
CA GLU A 189 -34.65 -6.10 -4.70
C GLU A 189 -34.69 -7.28 -5.65
N GLY A 190 -33.56 -7.98 -5.85
CA GLY A 190 -33.53 -9.22 -6.65
C GLY A 190 -34.28 -10.42 -6.06
N LYS A 191 -34.57 -10.39 -4.74
CA LYS A 191 -35.37 -11.47 -4.11
C LYS A 191 -36.87 -11.24 -4.16
N ASN A 192 -37.32 -10.00 -4.34
CA ASN A 192 -38.75 -9.69 -4.48
C ASN A 192 -39.26 -9.87 -5.91
N ALA A 193 -38.42 -9.79 -6.94
CA ALA A 193 -38.83 -10.04 -8.33
C ALA A 193 -39.34 -11.47 -8.53
N ASN A 194 -38.79 -12.47 -7.82
CA ASN A 194 -39.23 -13.86 -7.92
C ASN A 194 -40.57 -14.14 -7.17
N GLN A 195 -41.03 -13.23 -6.32
CA GLN A 195 -42.32 -13.34 -5.64
C GLN A 195 -43.47 -12.80 -6.48
N TYR A 196 -43.21 -11.84 -7.38
CA TYR A 196 -44.22 -11.31 -8.33
C TYR A 196 -44.48 -12.26 -9.49
N GLN A 197 -43.49 -12.99 -9.98
CA GLN A 197 -43.67 -13.98 -11.05
C GLN A 197 -44.51 -15.20 -10.63
N ARG A 198 -44.52 -15.58 -9.34
CA ARG A 198 -45.37 -16.67 -8.85
C ARG A 198 -46.86 -16.30 -8.67
N ARG A 199 -47.22 -15.02 -8.71
CA ARG A 199 -48.64 -14.56 -8.60
C ARG A 199 -49.35 -14.47 -9.94
N ILE A 200 -48.66 -14.47 -11.06
CA ILE A 200 -49.25 -14.36 -12.41
C ILE A 200 -49.52 -15.74 -12.99
N SER A 201 -49.07 -16.82 -12.42
CA SER A 201 -49.30 -18.19 -12.91
C SER A 201 -50.55 -18.87 -12.30
N PHE A 202 -51.39 -18.13 -11.60
CA PHE A 202 -52.64 -18.61 -11.00
C PHE A 202 -53.87 -17.74 -11.36
N LEU A 203 -53.83 -17.10 -12.50
CA LEU A 203 -55.00 -16.53 -13.24
C LEU A 203 -54.92 -17.05 -14.69
#